data_64db834fa6235f67cfa07e7c406f45fa
#
_entry.id   64db834fa6235f67cfa07e7c406f45fa
#
_cell.length_a   1.000
_cell.length_b   1.000
_cell.length_c   1.000
_cell.angle_alpha   90.00
_cell.angle_beta   90.00
_cell.angle_gamma   90.00
#
_symmetry.space_group_name_H-M   'P 1'
#
loop_
_entity.id
_entity.type
_entity.pdbx_description
1 polymer ?
#
loop_
_entity_poly.entity_id
_entity_poly.type
_entity_poly.pdbx_seq_one_letter_code
_entity_poly.pdbx_strand_id
1 'polypeptide(L)'
;MSSTEKLPTIASPQEIGSLAPLPTFTYAPPQRSDLAQLVALRVYVDGLSAQEPKTAAVIASSFVFNSSILDNTLRSAGIPQPEGPKTAVTTFATVDKRDGFSWAALECDYLIVADPIQYHLGEENQHLVTVLAQPVLEGTGIGTAYRRLDVSFPLQDGVTVYVYERTRDIAPEEYQAISAELTALYPEYAAQYHSPV
;
A
#
# COMPACT_ATOMS: atom_id res chain seq x y z
N MET A 1 24.75 58.47 -18.50
CA MET A 1 23.33 58.21 -18.81
C MET A 1 22.93 56.98 -18.04
N SER A 2 22.32 57.20 -16.86
CA SER A 2 21.92 56.12 -15.95
C SER A 2 20.46 55.82 -16.22
N SER A 3 20.16 54.62 -16.76
CA SER A 3 18.81 54.14 -16.97
C SER A 3 18.34 53.48 -15.68
N THR A 4 17.49 54.17 -14.95
CA THR A 4 16.77 53.58 -13.79
C THR A 4 15.63 52.73 -14.32
N GLU A 5 15.82 51.46 -14.33
CA GLU A 5 14.78 50.47 -14.63
C GLU A 5 13.73 50.50 -13.50
N LYS A 6 12.51 50.93 -13.81
CA LYS A 6 11.39 50.95 -12.89
C LYS A 6 10.95 49.48 -12.66
N LEU A 7 11.05 49.03 -11.40
CA LEU A 7 10.42 47.79 -10.98
C LEU A 7 8.89 47.88 -11.23
N PRO A 8 8.27 46.75 -11.68
CA PRO A 8 6.83 46.72 -11.87
C PRO A 8 6.11 46.93 -10.53
N THR A 9 5.17 47.86 -10.55
CA THR A 9 4.29 48.10 -9.39
C THR A 9 3.41 46.84 -9.16
N ILE A 10 3.53 46.24 -7.99
CA ILE A 10 2.62 45.14 -7.58
C ILE A 10 1.23 45.76 -7.43
N ALA A 11 0.26 45.21 -8.15
CA ALA A 11 -1.13 45.64 -8.07
C ALA A 11 -1.65 45.58 -6.62
N SER A 12 -2.44 46.56 -6.22
CA SER A 12 -3.04 46.60 -4.87
C SER A 12 -4.04 45.43 -4.70
N PRO A 13 -4.27 44.94 -3.47
CA PRO A 13 -5.22 43.84 -3.20
C PRO A 13 -6.64 44.07 -3.69
N GLN A 14 -7.01 45.32 -4.02
CA GLN A 14 -8.34 45.69 -4.53
C GLN A 14 -8.50 45.43 -6.06
N GLU A 15 -7.40 45.21 -6.78
CA GLU A 15 -7.43 44.89 -8.23
C GLU A 15 -7.46 43.38 -8.53
N ILE A 16 -7.34 42.54 -7.50
CA ILE A 16 -7.66 41.13 -7.62
C ILE A 16 -9.18 41.03 -7.72
N GLY A 17 -9.68 40.99 -8.98
CA GLY A 17 -11.09 40.79 -9.26
C GLY A 17 -11.67 39.67 -8.42
N SER A 18 -12.91 39.82 -7.98
CA SER A 18 -13.58 38.82 -7.14
C SER A 18 -13.39 37.46 -7.75
N LEU A 19 -12.60 36.63 -7.09
CA LEU A 19 -12.50 35.21 -7.45
C LEU A 19 -13.93 34.68 -7.42
N ALA A 20 -14.40 34.16 -8.56
CA ALA A 20 -15.67 33.46 -8.59
C ALA A 20 -15.66 32.46 -7.42
N PRO A 21 -16.75 32.41 -6.62
CA PRO A 21 -16.79 31.46 -5.52
C PRO A 21 -16.49 30.08 -6.08
N LEU A 22 -15.49 29.39 -5.48
CA LEU A 22 -15.20 28.01 -5.84
C LEU A 22 -16.53 27.25 -5.81
N PRO A 23 -16.82 26.40 -6.80
CA PRO A 23 -18.05 25.63 -6.81
C PRO A 23 -18.19 24.94 -5.47
N THR A 24 -19.18 25.29 -4.70
CA THR A 24 -19.53 24.56 -3.49
C THR A 24 -19.99 23.19 -3.93
N PHE A 25 -19.24 22.16 -3.58
CA PHE A 25 -19.68 20.79 -3.81
C PHE A 25 -20.97 20.59 -3.04
N THR A 26 -22.06 20.39 -3.77
CA THR A 26 -23.39 20.13 -3.21
C THR A 26 -23.51 18.75 -2.58
N TYR A 27 -22.51 17.91 -2.76
CA TYR A 27 -22.47 16.55 -2.23
C TYR A 27 -21.25 16.38 -1.31
N ALA A 28 -21.52 15.84 -0.11
CA ALA A 28 -20.43 15.35 0.72
C ALA A 28 -19.64 14.28 -0.07
N PRO A 29 -18.31 14.23 0.05
CA PRO A 29 -17.54 13.15 -0.52
C PRO A 29 -18.15 11.80 -0.12
N PRO A 30 -18.23 10.81 -1.02
CA PRO A 30 -18.75 9.51 -0.67
C PRO A 30 -17.96 8.96 0.52
N GLN A 31 -18.65 8.65 1.61
CA GLN A 31 -18.04 8.04 2.78
C GLN A 31 -17.93 6.54 2.51
N ARG A 32 -16.78 5.96 2.86
CA ARG A 32 -16.59 4.51 2.81
C ARG A 32 -17.50 3.83 3.81
N SER A 33 -18.24 2.84 3.36
CA SER A 33 -19.13 2.05 4.23
C SER A 33 -18.36 1.13 5.19
N ASP A 34 -17.12 0.79 4.86
CA ASP A 34 -16.23 -0.12 5.57
C ASP A 34 -15.19 0.59 6.46
N LEU A 35 -15.31 1.91 6.69
CA LEU A 35 -14.34 2.69 7.47
C LEU A 35 -14.10 2.08 8.86
N ALA A 36 -15.14 1.56 9.51
CA ALA A 36 -15.01 0.91 10.82
C ALA A 36 -14.12 -0.34 10.76
N GLN A 37 -14.20 -1.11 9.68
CA GLN A 37 -13.37 -2.30 9.48
C GLN A 37 -11.91 -1.92 9.18
N LEU A 38 -11.68 -0.87 8.40
CA LEU A 38 -10.34 -0.33 8.18
C LEU A 38 -9.71 0.18 9.48
N VAL A 39 -10.49 0.86 10.34
CA VAL A 39 -10.03 1.30 11.67
C VAL A 39 -9.67 0.08 12.52
N ALA A 40 -10.51 -0.95 12.55
CA ALA A 40 -10.24 -2.18 13.28
C ALA A 40 -8.97 -2.87 12.78
N LEU A 41 -8.79 -2.98 11.46
CA LEU A 41 -7.56 -3.50 10.85
C LEU A 41 -6.33 -2.68 11.25
N ARG A 42 -6.40 -1.34 11.15
CA ARG A 42 -5.26 -0.48 11.50
C ARG A 42 -4.89 -0.62 12.98
N VAL A 43 -5.86 -0.59 13.87
CA VAL A 43 -5.64 -0.77 15.32
C VAL A 43 -5.05 -2.16 15.61
N TYR A 44 -5.55 -3.20 14.95
CA TYR A 44 -4.99 -4.55 15.08
C TYR A 44 -3.52 -4.60 14.63
N VAL A 45 -3.22 -4.04 13.46
CA VAL A 45 -1.85 -4.00 12.91
C VAL A 45 -0.91 -3.22 13.84
N ASP A 46 -1.33 -2.06 14.37
CA ASP A 46 -0.52 -1.30 15.33
C ASP A 46 -0.27 -2.09 16.61
N GLY A 47 -1.26 -2.88 17.05
CA GLY A 47 -1.15 -3.76 18.23
C GLY A 47 -0.11 -4.88 18.09
N LEU A 48 0.27 -5.27 16.87
CA LEU A 48 1.32 -6.29 16.64
C LEU A 48 2.69 -5.84 17.16
N SER A 49 2.93 -4.53 17.27
CA SER A 49 4.16 -3.94 17.81
C SER A 49 4.10 -3.62 19.30
N ALA A 50 3.09 -4.08 20.04
CA ALA A 50 2.90 -3.71 21.44
C ALA A 50 4.06 -4.12 22.36
N GLN A 51 4.79 -5.19 22.03
CA GLN A 51 5.92 -5.69 22.83
C GLN A 51 7.28 -5.33 22.24
N GLU A 52 7.38 -5.36 20.91
CA GLU A 52 8.60 -5.05 20.16
C GLU A 52 8.24 -4.45 18.78
N PRO A 53 9.12 -3.61 18.21
CA PRO A 53 8.89 -3.06 16.88
C PRO A 53 8.71 -4.18 15.83
N LYS A 54 7.66 -4.08 15.04
CA LYS A 54 7.32 -5.01 13.95
C LYS A 54 7.16 -4.28 12.63
N THR A 55 7.30 -5.04 11.55
CA THR A 55 7.12 -4.58 10.18
C THR A 55 6.00 -5.34 9.50
N ALA A 56 5.24 -4.67 8.64
CA ALA A 56 4.20 -5.30 7.84
C ALA A 56 4.22 -4.77 6.41
N ALA A 57 3.98 -5.62 5.43
CA ALA A 57 3.80 -5.23 4.05
C ALA A 57 2.34 -5.45 3.61
N VAL A 58 1.76 -4.45 2.93
CA VAL A 58 0.42 -4.56 2.33
C VAL A 58 0.55 -5.04 0.91
N ILE A 59 0.09 -6.25 0.65
CA ILE A 59 0.13 -6.91 -0.68
C ILE A 59 -1.21 -6.71 -1.36
N ALA A 60 -1.48 -5.46 -1.71
CA ALA A 60 -2.69 -5.03 -2.39
C ALA A 60 -2.45 -3.66 -3.04
N SER A 61 -3.10 -3.43 -4.18
CA SER A 61 -2.93 -2.21 -4.95
C SER A 61 -4.23 -1.83 -5.65
N SER A 62 -5.27 -1.46 -4.89
CA SER A 62 -6.52 -0.99 -5.48
C SER A 62 -7.05 0.25 -4.74
N PHE A 63 -8.10 0.84 -5.29
CA PHE A 63 -8.83 1.93 -4.62
C PHE A 63 -9.70 1.43 -3.45
N VAL A 64 -9.93 0.11 -3.36
CA VAL A 64 -10.60 -0.50 -2.21
C VAL A 64 -9.62 -0.69 -1.07
N PHE A 65 -8.42 -1.24 -1.37
CA PHE A 65 -7.39 -1.48 -0.37
C PHE A 65 -5.97 -1.35 -0.94
N ASN A 66 -5.14 -0.60 -0.24
CA ASN A 66 -3.70 -0.46 -0.45
C ASN A 66 -3.04 0.09 0.83
N SER A 67 -1.71 0.17 0.86
CA SER A 67 -0.95 0.68 2.00
C SER A 67 -1.33 2.11 2.40
N SER A 68 -1.52 3.00 1.44
CA SER A 68 -1.87 4.40 1.71
C SER A 68 -3.26 4.53 2.36
N ILE A 69 -4.22 3.68 1.96
CA ILE A 69 -5.53 3.62 2.61
C ILE A 69 -5.37 3.20 4.06
N LEU A 70 -4.60 2.13 4.33
CA LEU A 70 -4.36 1.66 5.70
C LEU A 70 -3.66 2.72 6.55
N ASP A 71 -2.62 3.36 6.03
CA ASP A 71 -1.85 4.38 6.76
C ASP A 71 -2.65 5.63 7.10
N ASN A 72 -3.55 6.04 6.21
CA ASN A 72 -4.36 7.23 6.41
C ASN A 72 -5.70 6.95 7.13
N THR A 73 -6.00 5.71 7.48
CA THR A 73 -7.31 5.29 8.02
C THR A 73 -7.67 6.06 9.29
N LEU A 74 -6.80 6.12 10.30
CA LEU A 74 -7.13 6.80 11.56
C LEU A 74 -7.33 8.30 11.35
N ARG A 75 -6.50 8.92 10.51
CA ARG A 75 -6.68 10.34 10.16
C ARG A 75 -8.01 10.58 9.46
N SER A 76 -8.37 9.73 8.51
CA SER A 76 -9.64 9.83 7.77
C SER A 76 -10.86 9.63 8.68
N ALA A 77 -10.71 8.82 9.73
CA ALA A 77 -11.74 8.60 10.74
C ALA A 77 -11.78 9.70 11.84
N GLY A 78 -10.87 10.68 11.80
CA GLY A 78 -10.76 11.69 12.86
C GLY A 78 -10.25 11.13 14.20
N ILE A 79 -9.59 9.96 14.18
CA ILE A 79 -9.07 9.30 15.38
C ILE A 79 -7.62 9.74 15.59
N PRO A 80 -7.27 10.22 16.79
CA PRO A 80 -5.89 10.53 17.14
C PRO A 80 -4.99 9.30 16.93
N GLN A 81 -3.79 9.56 16.44
CA GLN A 81 -2.79 8.49 16.34
C GLN A 81 -2.43 8.00 17.75
N PRO A 82 -2.44 6.68 18.00
CA PRO A 82 -2.05 6.15 19.30
C PRO A 82 -0.61 6.53 19.63
N GLU A 83 -0.36 6.82 20.90
CA GLU A 83 1.00 6.98 21.42
C GLU A 83 1.63 5.58 21.61
N GLY A 84 2.94 5.48 21.35
CA GLY A 84 3.69 4.24 21.56
C GLY A 84 4.19 3.59 20.27
N PRO A 85 4.76 2.37 20.38
CA PRO A 85 5.27 1.62 19.24
C PRO A 85 4.16 1.34 18.23
N LYS A 86 4.48 1.49 16.96
CA LYS A 86 3.56 1.20 15.84
C LYS A 86 4.24 0.22 14.90
N THR A 87 3.44 -0.64 14.31
CA THR A 87 3.92 -1.48 13.21
C THR A 87 4.26 -0.59 12.02
N ALA A 88 5.52 -0.65 11.59
CA ALA A 88 5.95 0.03 10.39
C ALA A 88 5.33 -0.67 9.17
N VAL A 89 4.39 -0.01 8.54
CA VAL A 89 3.76 -0.52 7.32
C VAL A 89 4.63 -0.15 6.13
N THR A 90 5.22 -1.15 5.51
CA THR A 90 5.97 -1.00 4.28
C THR A 90 5.01 -0.98 3.11
N THR A 91 5.14 0.00 2.27
CA THR A 91 4.43 0.05 1.01
C THR A 91 5.00 -1.01 0.09
N PHE A 92 4.16 -1.90 -0.43
CA PHE A 92 4.46 -2.65 -1.64
C PHE A 92 4.37 -1.64 -2.81
N ALA A 93 5.37 -0.74 -2.83
CA ALA A 93 5.31 0.51 -3.61
C ALA A 93 5.45 0.28 -5.10
N THR A 94 6.02 -0.85 -5.48
CA THR A 94 6.34 -1.18 -6.85
C THR A 94 5.33 -2.20 -7.34
N VAL A 95 4.26 -1.71 -7.89
CA VAL A 95 3.11 -2.55 -8.30
C VAL A 95 2.93 -2.64 -9.81
N ASP A 96 3.62 -1.79 -10.57
CA ASP A 96 3.66 -1.86 -12.04
C ASP A 96 4.88 -2.70 -12.48
N LYS A 97 4.70 -3.51 -13.51
CA LYS A 97 5.76 -4.36 -14.07
C LYS A 97 7.07 -3.61 -14.41
N ARG A 98 7.02 -2.29 -14.60
CA ARG A 98 8.18 -1.43 -14.89
C ARG A 98 8.97 -1.02 -13.67
N ASP A 99 8.41 -1.15 -12.49
CA ASP A 99 8.98 -0.58 -11.25
C ASP A 99 9.87 -1.59 -10.51
N GLY A 100 9.84 -2.86 -10.90
CA GLY A 100 10.53 -3.95 -10.21
C GLY A 100 9.74 -4.52 -9.04
N PHE A 101 10.29 -5.54 -8.38
CA PHE A 101 9.65 -6.23 -7.26
C PHE A 101 10.17 -5.71 -5.93
N SER A 102 9.28 -5.49 -4.96
CA SER A 102 9.64 -5.02 -3.62
C SER A 102 10.10 -6.19 -2.74
N TRP A 103 11.36 -6.60 -2.87
CA TRP A 103 11.95 -7.69 -2.09
C TRP A 103 11.86 -7.48 -0.58
N ALA A 104 11.90 -6.21 -0.12
CA ALA A 104 11.76 -5.87 1.29
C ALA A 104 10.42 -6.32 1.90
N ALA A 105 9.39 -6.57 1.09
CA ALA A 105 8.12 -7.11 1.57
C ALA A 105 8.29 -8.52 2.17
N LEU A 106 9.22 -9.32 1.64
CA LEU A 106 9.50 -10.68 2.11
C LEU A 106 10.25 -10.69 3.45
N GLU A 107 10.87 -9.58 3.82
CA GLU A 107 11.61 -9.42 5.07
C GLU A 107 10.71 -8.94 6.21
N CYS A 108 9.47 -8.50 5.90
CA CYS A 108 8.52 -8.06 6.92
C CYS A 108 8.09 -9.21 7.83
N ASP A 109 7.80 -8.88 9.10
CA ASP A 109 7.24 -9.83 10.08
C ASP A 109 5.85 -10.30 9.69
N TYR A 110 5.08 -9.41 9.02
CA TYR A 110 3.70 -9.68 8.63
C TYR A 110 3.43 -9.28 7.18
N LEU A 111 2.54 -10.06 6.52
CA LEU A 111 1.91 -9.66 5.27
C LEU A 111 0.42 -9.41 5.49
N ILE A 112 -0.09 -8.34 4.88
CA ILE A 112 -1.51 -7.97 4.90
C ILE A 112 -2.01 -8.17 3.48
N VAL A 113 -2.83 -9.21 3.28
CA VAL A 113 -3.23 -9.69 1.96
C VAL A 113 -4.74 -9.60 1.81
N ALA A 114 -5.19 -9.14 0.66
CA ALA A 114 -6.61 -9.03 0.32
C ALA A 114 -7.06 -10.18 -0.60
N ASP A 115 -8.27 -10.69 -0.35
CA ASP A 115 -8.96 -11.66 -1.19
C ASP A 115 -10.35 -11.11 -1.57
N PRO A 116 -10.68 -11.00 -2.87
CA PRO A 116 -9.81 -11.28 -4.02
C PRO A 116 -8.61 -10.33 -4.09
N ILE A 117 -7.56 -10.78 -4.80
CA ILE A 117 -6.33 -10.01 -5.00
C ILE A 117 -6.67 -8.65 -5.63
N GLN A 118 -6.04 -7.60 -5.13
CA GLN A 118 -6.42 -6.22 -5.42
C GLN A 118 -5.46 -5.54 -6.39
N TYR A 119 -5.99 -5.09 -7.53
CA TYR A 119 -5.27 -4.35 -8.57
C TYR A 119 -5.92 -3.00 -8.84
N HIS A 120 -5.17 -2.00 -9.28
CA HIS A 120 -5.69 -0.74 -9.84
C HIS A 120 -5.38 -0.59 -11.34
N LEU A 121 -4.44 -1.36 -11.85
CA LEU A 121 -4.19 -1.58 -13.27
C LEU A 121 -4.73 -2.96 -13.67
N GLY A 122 -4.72 -3.29 -14.95
CA GLY A 122 -5.01 -4.66 -15.38
C GLY A 122 -4.01 -5.66 -14.78
N GLU A 123 -4.46 -6.87 -14.49
CA GLU A 123 -3.65 -7.93 -13.89
C GLU A 123 -2.35 -8.15 -14.66
N GLU A 124 -2.39 -8.08 -16.00
CA GLU A 124 -1.24 -8.23 -16.90
C GLU A 124 -0.12 -7.21 -16.63
N ASN A 125 -0.41 -6.11 -15.94
CA ASN A 125 0.57 -5.11 -15.52
C ASN A 125 0.97 -5.22 -14.06
N GLN A 126 0.28 -6.06 -13.28
CA GLN A 126 0.41 -6.16 -11.83
C GLN A 126 0.56 -7.60 -11.30
N HIS A 127 1.06 -8.52 -12.13
CA HIS A 127 1.39 -9.86 -11.64
C HIS A 127 2.40 -9.86 -10.47
N LEU A 128 3.13 -8.78 -10.27
CA LEU A 128 3.97 -8.60 -9.07
C LEU A 128 3.18 -8.76 -7.77
N VAL A 129 1.92 -8.33 -7.76
CA VAL A 129 1.03 -8.52 -6.61
C VAL A 129 0.59 -9.99 -6.53
N THR A 130 0.24 -10.59 -7.66
CA THR A 130 -0.26 -11.98 -7.74
C THR A 130 0.80 -12.98 -7.30
N VAL A 131 2.04 -12.86 -7.79
CA VAL A 131 3.12 -13.82 -7.49
C VAL A 131 3.46 -13.93 -6.01
N LEU A 132 3.05 -12.94 -5.21
CA LEU A 132 3.18 -12.99 -3.76
C LEU A 132 1.84 -13.29 -3.07
N ALA A 133 0.77 -12.59 -3.45
CA ALA A 133 -0.52 -12.71 -2.78
C ALA A 133 -1.12 -14.11 -2.94
N GLN A 134 -1.11 -14.67 -4.15
CA GLN A 134 -1.75 -15.96 -4.43
C GLN A 134 -1.12 -17.12 -3.66
N PRO A 135 0.20 -17.34 -3.70
CA PRO A 135 0.83 -18.38 -2.89
C PRO A 135 0.57 -18.23 -1.39
N VAL A 136 0.54 -17.00 -0.87
CA VAL A 136 0.25 -16.74 0.55
C VAL A 136 -1.20 -17.10 0.90
N LEU A 137 -2.17 -16.74 0.06
CA LEU A 137 -3.58 -17.09 0.25
C LEU A 137 -3.81 -18.61 0.19
N GLU A 138 -3.11 -19.31 -0.71
CA GLU A 138 -3.22 -20.75 -0.91
C GLU A 138 -2.36 -21.59 0.05
N GLY A 139 -1.39 -20.99 0.74
CA GLY A 139 -0.43 -21.69 1.59
C GLY A 139 0.53 -22.57 0.79
N THR A 140 0.89 -22.17 -0.45
CA THR A 140 1.76 -22.90 -1.36
C THR A 140 3.06 -22.14 -1.61
N GLY A 141 4.11 -22.80 -2.09
CA GLY A 141 5.39 -22.17 -2.39
C GLY A 141 5.87 -21.29 -1.24
N ILE A 142 6.17 -20.00 -1.54
CA ILE A 142 6.58 -19.02 -0.54
C ILE A 142 5.50 -18.80 0.56
N GLY A 143 4.24 -19.07 0.26
CA GLY A 143 3.14 -18.97 1.25
C GLY A 143 3.32 -19.92 2.44
N THR A 144 4.11 -21.01 2.29
CA THR A 144 4.42 -21.90 3.41
C THR A 144 5.29 -21.29 4.50
N ALA A 145 5.93 -20.15 4.21
CA ALA A 145 6.69 -19.37 5.19
C ALA A 145 5.79 -18.51 6.09
N TYR A 146 4.50 -18.44 5.79
CA TYR A 146 3.57 -17.58 6.47
C TYR A 146 2.42 -18.38 7.08
N ARG A 147 1.96 -17.92 8.24
CA ARG A 147 0.81 -18.48 8.94
C ARG A 147 -0.30 -17.43 9.00
N ARG A 148 -1.49 -17.75 8.51
CA ARG A 148 -2.64 -16.88 8.63
C ARG A 148 -3.02 -16.75 10.11
N LEU A 149 -3.20 -15.52 10.58
CA LEU A 149 -3.74 -15.25 11.91
C LEU A 149 -5.27 -15.42 11.90
N ASP A 150 -5.84 -15.74 13.05
CA ASP A 150 -7.29 -16.00 13.19
C ASP A 150 -8.07 -14.68 13.28
N VAL A 151 -7.88 -13.82 12.28
CA VAL A 151 -8.58 -12.54 12.12
C VAL A 151 -8.86 -12.29 10.65
N SER A 152 -9.94 -11.58 10.38
CA SER A 152 -10.29 -11.12 9.03
C SER A 152 -11.08 -9.82 9.10
N PHE A 153 -10.92 -8.99 8.08
CA PHE A 153 -11.53 -7.66 8.01
C PHE A 153 -12.29 -7.55 6.69
N PRO A 154 -13.63 -7.72 6.72
CA PRO A 154 -14.46 -7.55 5.52
C PRO A 154 -14.51 -6.07 5.14
N LEU A 155 -14.14 -5.76 3.92
CA LEU A 155 -14.18 -4.43 3.33
C LEU A 155 -15.34 -4.34 2.31
N GLN A 156 -15.52 -3.15 1.74
CA GLN A 156 -16.48 -2.94 0.66
C GLN A 156 -16.14 -3.78 -0.58
N ASP A 157 -17.09 -3.91 -1.50
CA ASP A 157 -16.95 -4.60 -2.78
C ASP A 157 -16.56 -6.09 -2.66
N GLY A 158 -16.91 -6.72 -1.52
CA GLY A 158 -16.68 -8.14 -1.28
C GLY A 158 -15.22 -8.50 -0.97
N VAL A 159 -14.36 -7.52 -0.71
CA VAL A 159 -12.96 -7.74 -0.36
C VAL A 159 -12.86 -8.13 1.11
N THR A 160 -12.02 -9.12 1.42
CA THR A 160 -11.67 -9.47 2.79
C THR A 160 -10.15 -9.39 2.96
N VAL A 161 -9.69 -8.76 4.02
CA VAL A 161 -8.27 -8.64 4.33
C VAL A 161 -7.89 -9.60 5.44
N TYR A 162 -6.79 -10.30 5.23
CA TYR A 162 -6.18 -11.24 6.16
C TYR A 162 -4.79 -10.78 6.56
N VAL A 163 -4.35 -11.16 7.76
CA VAL A 163 -3.01 -10.90 8.26
C VAL A 163 -2.27 -12.23 8.40
N TYR A 164 -1.07 -12.28 7.86
CA TYR A 164 -0.19 -13.44 7.89
C TYR A 164 1.09 -13.10 8.64
N GLU A 165 1.51 -13.98 9.53
CA GLU A 165 2.76 -13.88 10.29
C GLU A 165 3.83 -14.71 9.58
N ARG A 166 5.02 -14.15 9.41
CA ARG A 166 6.18 -14.89 8.92
C ARG A 166 6.67 -15.82 10.02
N THR A 167 6.74 -17.13 9.74
CA THR A 167 7.09 -18.17 10.69
C THR A 167 8.51 -18.72 10.51
N ARG A 168 9.15 -18.39 9.39
CA ARG A 168 10.53 -18.73 9.06
C ARG A 168 11.14 -17.73 8.08
N ASP A 169 12.43 -17.76 7.96
CA ASP A 169 13.11 -17.01 6.90
C ASP A 169 12.76 -17.58 5.52
N ILE A 170 12.79 -16.71 4.53
CA ILE A 170 12.58 -17.06 3.14
C ILE A 170 13.88 -17.66 2.60
N ALA A 171 13.79 -18.84 2.01
CA ALA A 171 14.94 -19.53 1.46
C ALA A 171 15.43 -18.85 0.16
N PRO A 172 16.74 -18.88 -0.14
CA PRO A 172 17.27 -18.31 -1.39
C PRO A 172 16.56 -18.82 -2.65
N GLU A 173 16.16 -20.09 -2.66
CA GLU A 173 15.45 -20.72 -3.77
C GLU A 173 14.06 -20.10 -4.00
N GLU A 174 13.42 -19.63 -2.94
CA GLU A 174 12.11 -18.97 -3.01
C GLU A 174 12.23 -17.57 -3.63
N TYR A 175 13.28 -16.81 -3.28
CA TYR A 175 13.63 -15.56 -3.96
C TYR A 175 13.90 -15.77 -5.45
N GLN A 176 14.68 -16.80 -5.78
CA GLN A 176 15.01 -17.13 -7.16
C GLN A 176 13.77 -17.58 -7.95
N ALA A 177 12.84 -18.30 -7.32
CA ALA A 177 11.60 -18.73 -7.96
C ALA A 177 10.74 -17.53 -8.35
N ILE A 178 10.54 -16.55 -7.44
CA ILE A 178 9.82 -15.31 -7.75
C ILE A 178 10.52 -14.53 -8.86
N SER A 179 11.85 -14.39 -8.79
CA SER A 179 12.64 -13.71 -9.82
C SER A 179 12.46 -14.36 -11.19
N ALA A 180 12.53 -15.69 -11.25
CA ALA A 180 12.35 -16.44 -12.49
C ALA A 180 10.93 -16.32 -13.06
N GLU A 181 9.91 -16.39 -12.21
CA GLU A 181 8.51 -16.22 -12.60
C GLU A 181 8.25 -14.82 -13.17
N LEU A 182 8.68 -13.77 -12.47
CA LEU A 182 8.54 -12.40 -12.95
C LEU A 182 9.32 -12.13 -14.24
N THR A 183 10.51 -12.70 -14.38
CA THR A 183 11.32 -12.62 -15.61
C THR A 183 10.62 -13.32 -16.78
N ALA A 184 9.95 -14.44 -16.53
CA ALA A 184 9.18 -15.15 -17.55
C ALA A 184 7.92 -14.39 -17.96
N LEU A 185 7.24 -13.75 -17.00
CA LEU A 185 6.05 -12.93 -17.26
C LEU A 185 6.38 -11.61 -17.99
N TYR A 186 7.53 -11.02 -17.69
CA TYR A 186 7.93 -9.71 -18.17
C TYR A 186 9.38 -9.68 -18.66
N PRO A 187 9.71 -10.42 -19.74
CA PRO A 187 11.08 -10.54 -20.20
C PRO A 187 11.73 -9.20 -20.59
N GLU A 188 10.93 -8.21 -21.01
CA GLU A 188 11.40 -6.88 -21.33
C GLU A 188 11.87 -6.06 -20.10
N TYR A 189 11.49 -6.51 -18.89
CA TYR A 189 11.85 -5.88 -17.61
C TYR A 189 12.69 -6.80 -16.71
N ALA A 190 13.22 -7.89 -17.25
CA ALA A 190 13.96 -8.93 -16.50
C ALA A 190 15.07 -8.36 -15.59
N ALA A 191 15.75 -7.30 -16.04
CA ALA A 191 16.81 -6.65 -15.24
C ALA A 191 16.32 -6.05 -13.91
N GLN A 192 15.01 -5.83 -13.76
CA GLN A 192 14.41 -5.21 -12.57
C GLN A 192 13.97 -6.28 -11.54
N TYR A 193 14.01 -7.56 -11.92
CA TYR A 193 13.51 -8.67 -11.08
C TYR A 193 14.65 -9.55 -10.53
N HIS A 194 15.89 -9.07 -10.56
CA HIS A 194 17.00 -9.80 -9.96
C HIS A 194 16.76 -10.03 -8.47
N SER A 195 16.88 -11.28 -8.06
CA SER A 195 16.87 -11.65 -6.64
C SER A 195 18.01 -10.94 -5.90
N PRO A 196 17.78 -10.50 -4.64
CA PRO A 196 18.86 -9.92 -3.81
C PRO A 196 19.83 -10.98 -3.27
N VAL A 197 19.55 -12.29 -3.48
CA VAL A 197 20.33 -13.45 -2.99
C VAL A 197 20.68 -14.41 -4.11
#